data_a2bf507fcd51b19d5ccb8be2339b3a03
#
_entry.id   a2bf507fcd51b19d5ccb8be2339b3a03
#
_cell.length_a   1.000
_cell.length_b   1.000
_cell.length_c   1.000
_cell.angle_alpha   90.00
_cell.angle_beta   90.00
_cell.angle_gamma   90.00
#
_symmetry.space_group_name_H-M   'P 1'
#
loop_
_entity.id
_entity.type
_entity.pdbx_description
1 polymer ?
#
loop_
_entity_poly.entity_id
_entity_poly.type
_entity_poly.pdbx_seq_one_letter_code
_entity_poly.pdbx_strand_id
1 'polypeptide(L)'
;QETLRIGSGQANVALRLLAFINKLNKKYPNMELELYANANPQILEKILDYKLDIAFLTGAPNHKDLMILNSFDDDLYMVEPKKQEYNNCLFGYKKNSTHYKFLVEYEKNRGNENFKTIFIENYEVMLGCVKNGMGKAYLSKRIIDKYGYSNNLILTKLPNELKTFLICRKDYIPIISEYLKRVKLH
;
A
#
# COMPACT_ATOMS: atom_id res chain seq x y z
N GLN A 1 -13.23 -10.42 26.19
CA GLN A 1 -12.74 -10.70 24.82
C GLN A 1 -12.07 -9.45 24.27
N GLU A 2 -10.83 -9.61 23.84
CA GLU A 2 -10.08 -8.48 23.28
C GLU A 2 -10.36 -8.34 21.80
N THR A 3 -10.51 -7.11 21.35
CA THR A 3 -10.67 -6.76 19.93
C THR A 3 -9.45 -6.00 19.47
N LEU A 4 -8.88 -6.37 18.34
CA LEU A 4 -7.82 -5.63 17.66
C LEU A 4 -8.37 -4.97 16.41
N ARG A 5 -8.36 -3.63 16.40
CA ARG A 5 -8.86 -2.82 15.29
C ARG A 5 -7.69 -2.42 14.40
N ILE A 6 -7.70 -2.88 13.17
CA ILE A 6 -6.59 -2.78 12.22
C ILE A 6 -6.96 -1.87 11.06
N GLY A 7 -6.16 -0.85 10.81
CA GLY A 7 -6.28 -0.01 9.61
C GLY A 7 -5.28 -0.40 8.55
N SER A 8 -5.65 -0.29 7.28
CA SER A 8 -4.73 -0.60 6.18
C SER A 8 -5.12 0.11 4.89
N GLY A 9 -4.11 0.53 4.14
CA GLY A 9 -4.28 0.92 2.74
C GLY A 9 -4.60 -0.30 1.87
N GLN A 10 -5.19 -0.05 0.70
CA GLN A 10 -5.64 -1.12 -0.20
C GLN A 10 -4.50 -2.00 -0.73
N ALA A 11 -3.33 -1.42 -0.97
CA ALA A 11 -2.17 -2.21 -1.39
C ALA A 11 -1.78 -3.25 -0.34
N ASN A 12 -1.80 -2.88 0.93
CA ASN A 12 -1.51 -3.80 2.04
C ASN A 12 -2.61 -4.83 2.23
N VAL A 13 -3.88 -4.47 2.00
CA VAL A 13 -4.99 -5.44 1.98
C VAL A 13 -4.68 -6.54 0.96
N ALA A 14 -4.26 -6.17 -0.25
CA ALA A 14 -3.95 -7.12 -1.30
C ALA A 14 -2.71 -7.97 -1.02
N LEU A 15 -1.72 -7.42 -0.28
CA LEU A 15 -0.40 -8.01 -0.13
C LEU A 15 -0.19 -8.77 1.17
N ARG A 16 -0.61 -8.18 2.30
CA ARG A 16 -0.14 -8.59 3.62
C ARG A 16 -1.23 -9.03 4.55
N LEU A 17 -2.42 -8.52 4.40
CA LEU A 17 -3.48 -8.67 5.41
C LEU A 17 -3.88 -10.13 5.58
N LEU A 18 -3.96 -10.91 4.52
CA LEU A 18 -4.31 -12.32 4.63
C LEU A 18 -3.30 -13.08 5.50
N ALA A 19 -2.00 -12.92 5.22
CA ALA A 19 -0.94 -13.56 5.99
C ALA A 19 -0.94 -13.08 7.44
N PHE A 20 -1.15 -11.77 7.65
CA PHE A 20 -1.20 -11.17 8.98
C PHE A 20 -2.35 -11.70 9.80
N ILE A 21 -3.56 -11.71 9.25
CA ILE A 21 -4.76 -12.22 9.91
C ILE A 21 -4.59 -13.71 10.26
N ASN A 22 -4.07 -14.51 9.33
CA ASN A 22 -3.81 -15.92 9.58
C ASN A 22 -2.83 -16.14 10.74
N LYS A 23 -1.77 -15.37 10.80
CA LYS A 23 -0.78 -15.46 11.88
C LYS A 23 -1.37 -15.03 13.23
N LEU A 24 -2.13 -13.92 13.24
CA LEU A 24 -2.80 -13.47 14.45
C LEU A 24 -3.82 -14.49 14.96
N ASN A 25 -4.65 -15.01 14.07
CA ASN A 25 -5.67 -15.98 14.42
C ASN A 25 -5.08 -17.28 15.00
N LYS A 26 -3.94 -17.72 14.48
CA LYS A 26 -3.23 -18.88 15.02
C LYS A 26 -2.64 -18.61 16.41
N LYS A 27 -2.09 -17.44 16.61
CA LYS A 27 -1.42 -17.11 17.88
C LYS A 27 -2.39 -16.66 18.95
N TYR A 28 -3.46 -15.97 18.57
CA TYR A 28 -4.46 -15.39 19.47
C TYR A 28 -5.87 -15.79 19.01
N PRO A 29 -6.25 -17.08 19.15
CA PRO A 29 -7.49 -17.58 18.53
C PRO A 29 -8.76 -16.98 19.11
N ASN A 30 -8.70 -16.38 20.31
CA ASN A 30 -9.85 -15.78 20.97
C ASN A 30 -9.94 -14.25 20.76
N MET A 31 -9.02 -13.67 20.00
CA MET A 31 -9.03 -12.24 19.73
C MET A 31 -9.97 -11.94 18.55
N GLU A 32 -10.84 -10.98 18.75
CA GLU A 32 -11.64 -10.44 17.65
C GLU A 32 -10.79 -9.49 16.80
N LEU A 33 -10.94 -9.58 15.49
CA LEU A 33 -10.22 -8.74 14.55
C LEU A 33 -11.20 -7.90 13.75
N GLU A 34 -10.99 -6.59 13.72
CA GLU A 34 -11.73 -5.66 12.88
C GLU A 34 -10.77 -5.02 11.89
N LEU A 35 -11.15 -4.98 10.63
CA LEU A 35 -10.34 -4.41 9.56
C LEU A 35 -11.03 -3.21 8.93
N TYR A 36 -10.32 -2.10 8.89
CA TYR A 36 -10.72 -0.90 8.17
C TYR A 36 -9.72 -0.63 7.05
N ALA A 37 -10.21 -0.57 5.82
CA ALA A 37 -9.39 -0.31 4.63
C ALA A 37 -9.75 1.04 4.01
N ASN A 38 -8.76 1.90 3.84
CA ASN A 38 -8.90 3.19 3.19
C ASN A 38 -7.52 3.74 2.83
N ALA A 39 -7.46 4.95 2.27
CA ALA A 39 -6.21 5.64 1.99
C ALA A 39 -5.53 6.12 3.29
N ASN A 40 -4.22 6.37 3.22
CA ASN A 40 -3.41 6.80 4.37
C ASN A 40 -4.02 7.95 5.18
N PRO A 41 -4.55 9.04 4.58
CA PRO A 41 -5.09 10.14 5.37
C PRO A 41 -6.25 9.72 6.28
N GLN A 42 -7.16 8.89 5.79
CA GLN A 42 -8.30 8.41 6.56
C GLN A 42 -7.88 7.44 7.68
N ILE A 43 -6.89 6.59 7.40
CA ILE A 43 -6.33 5.68 8.39
C ILE A 43 -5.62 6.45 9.49
N LEU A 44 -4.81 7.45 9.11
CA LEU A 44 -4.09 8.30 10.04
C LEU A 44 -5.06 9.04 10.97
N GLU A 45 -6.14 9.61 10.43
CA GLU A 45 -7.18 10.26 11.22
C GLU A 45 -7.77 9.31 12.26
N LYS A 46 -8.14 8.10 11.84
CA LYS A 46 -8.75 7.11 12.75
C LYS A 46 -7.81 6.61 13.84
N ILE A 47 -6.53 6.41 13.56
CA ILE A 47 -5.58 5.98 14.59
C ILE A 47 -5.31 7.12 15.59
N LEU A 48 -5.24 8.36 15.14
CA LEU A 48 -5.09 9.52 16.00
C LEU A 48 -6.33 9.75 16.89
N ASP A 49 -7.52 9.40 16.40
CA ASP A 49 -8.79 9.49 17.14
C ASP A 49 -9.09 8.25 18.01
N TYR A 50 -8.11 7.37 18.22
CA TYR A 50 -8.28 6.14 19.03
C TYR A 50 -9.33 5.17 18.46
N LYS A 51 -9.66 5.27 17.17
CA LYS A 51 -10.62 4.37 16.50
C LYS A 51 -9.97 3.13 15.93
N LEU A 52 -8.65 3.12 15.84
CA LEU A 52 -7.84 1.97 15.44
C LEU A 52 -6.76 1.73 16.48
N ASP A 53 -6.37 0.48 16.66
CA ASP A 53 -5.29 0.09 17.58
C ASP A 53 -3.95 0.06 16.90
N ILE A 54 -3.93 -0.42 15.66
CA ILE A 54 -2.74 -0.47 14.81
C ILE A 54 -3.12 -0.12 13.37
N ALA A 55 -2.13 0.26 12.59
CA ALA A 55 -2.36 0.51 11.17
C ALA A 55 -1.11 0.23 10.34
N PHE A 56 -1.35 -0.24 9.11
CA PHE A 56 -0.34 -0.28 8.07
C PHE A 56 -0.42 1.00 7.24
N LEU A 57 0.67 1.75 7.19
CA LEU A 57 0.78 2.95 6.37
C LEU A 57 1.92 2.82 5.37
N THR A 58 1.69 3.26 4.14
CA THR A 58 2.75 3.43 3.15
C THR A 58 3.45 4.77 3.39
N GLY A 59 4.76 4.72 3.58
CA GLY A 59 5.54 5.88 3.98
C GLY A 59 5.57 6.09 5.49
N ALA A 60 6.65 6.70 5.99
CA ALA A 60 6.82 6.93 7.41
C ALA A 60 5.76 7.90 7.95
N PRO A 61 5.10 7.57 9.06
CA PRO A 61 4.19 8.51 9.72
C PRO A 61 5.03 9.62 10.36
N ASN A 62 4.79 10.84 9.95
CA ASN A 62 5.50 11.99 10.50
C ASN A 62 4.61 12.69 11.53
N HIS A 63 4.33 12.00 12.64
CA HIS A 63 3.48 12.52 13.71
C HIS A 63 4.06 12.16 15.07
N LYS A 64 4.12 13.14 15.97
CA LYS A 64 4.72 13.00 17.31
C LYS A 64 4.04 11.96 18.22
N ASP A 65 2.76 11.70 18.01
CA ASP A 65 1.96 10.79 18.85
C ASP A 65 2.00 9.34 18.36
N LEU A 66 2.66 9.08 17.23
CA LEU A 66 2.75 7.75 16.63
C LEU A 66 4.13 7.13 16.80
N MET A 67 4.15 5.81 16.92
CA MET A 67 5.39 5.03 16.92
C MET A 67 5.32 3.91 15.90
N ILE A 68 6.49 3.57 15.38
CA ILE A 68 6.66 2.46 14.44
C ILE A 68 6.89 1.18 15.25
N LEU A 69 6.06 0.18 15.01
CA LEU A 69 6.23 -1.16 15.57
C LEU A 69 7.08 -2.05 14.67
N ASN A 70 6.88 -1.95 13.36
CA ASN A 70 7.56 -2.80 12.38
C ASN A 70 7.58 -2.11 11.01
N SER A 71 8.43 -2.60 10.12
CA SER A 71 8.49 -2.10 8.75
C SER A 71 8.61 -3.25 7.76
N PHE A 72 8.12 -3.03 6.53
CA PHE A 72 8.08 -4.02 5.47
C PHE A 72 8.51 -3.35 4.16
N ASP A 73 9.41 -4.01 3.44
CA ASP A 73 9.84 -3.51 2.14
C ASP A 73 8.75 -3.74 1.10
N ASP A 74 8.45 -2.70 0.35
CA ASP A 74 7.58 -2.77 -0.82
C ASP A 74 8.45 -2.80 -2.06
N ASP A 75 8.33 -3.86 -2.83
CA ASP A 75 9.05 -4.03 -4.09
C ASP A 75 8.26 -3.35 -5.20
N LEU A 76 8.44 -2.03 -5.35
CA LEU A 76 7.64 -1.17 -6.20
C LEU A 76 8.26 -0.97 -7.56
N TYR A 77 7.43 -1.05 -8.60
CA TYR A 77 7.85 -0.87 -9.99
C TYR A 77 6.88 0.04 -10.74
N MET A 78 7.42 0.89 -11.59
CA MET A 78 6.65 1.51 -12.64
C MET A 78 6.38 0.46 -13.72
N VAL A 79 5.11 0.31 -14.08
CA VAL A 79 4.69 -0.62 -15.13
C VAL A 79 4.25 0.16 -16.36
N GLU A 80 4.77 -0.27 -17.51
CA GLU A 80 4.50 0.31 -18.79
C GLU A 80 4.14 -0.79 -19.80
N PRO A 81 3.36 -0.47 -20.84
CA PRO A 81 3.10 -1.43 -21.90
C PRO A 81 4.39 -1.71 -22.71
N LYS A 82 4.47 -2.88 -23.31
CA LYS A 82 5.59 -3.23 -24.19
C LYS A 82 5.57 -2.49 -25.55
N LYS A 83 4.54 -1.72 -25.80
CA LYS A 83 4.41 -0.88 -26.99
C LYS A 83 5.33 0.33 -26.89
N GLN A 84 5.99 0.72 -28.00
CA GLN A 84 6.87 1.89 -28.02
C GLN A 84 6.10 3.19 -27.80
N GLU A 85 4.88 3.28 -28.33
CA GLU A 85 4.02 4.44 -28.16
C GLU A 85 2.76 4.02 -27.41
N TYR A 86 2.41 4.78 -26.39
CA TYR A 86 1.20 4.57 -25.62
C TYR A 86 0.71 5.91 -25.06
N ASN A 87 -0.53 5.92 -24.60
CA ASN A 87 -1.17 7.13 -24.12
C ASN A 87 -0.46 7.69 -22.87
N ASN A 88 -0.30 9.00 -22.84
CA ASN A 88 0.26 9.67 -21.67
C ASN A 88 -0.80 9.79 -20.56
N CYS A 89 -1.02 8.69 -19.88
CA CYS A 89 -1.95 8.58 -18.78
C CYS A 89 -1.27 7.93 -17.58
N LEU A 90 -1.54 8.46 -16.40
CA LEU A 90 -1.10 7.87 -15.14
C LEU A 90 -2.31 7.27 -14.43
N PHE A 91 -2.19 6.00 -14.07
CA PHE A 91 -3.21 5.29 -13.32
C PHE A 91 -2.92 5.34 -11.83
N GLY A 92 -3.96 5.50 -11.03
CA GLY A 92 -3.89 5.40 -9.57
C GLY A 92 -5.09 4.64 -9.02
N TYR A 93 -4.96 4.13 -7.82
CA TYR A 93 -6.06 3.49 -7.12
C TYR A 93 -7.06 4.56 -6.66
N LYS A 94 -6.56 5.55 -5.95
CA LYS A 94 -7.30 6.75 -5.53
C LYS A 94 -6.41 7.98 -5.69
N LYS A 95 -7.01 9.16 -5.77
CA LYS A 95 -6.30 10.43 -5.93
C LYS A 95 -5.25 10.67 -4.82
N ASN A 96 -5.53 10.25 -3.60
CA ASN A 96 -4.65 10.40 -2.45
C ASN A 96 -3.79 9.17 -2.15
N SER A 97 -3.73 8.18 -3.04
CA SER A 97 -2.84 7.03 -2.91
C SER A 97 -1.38 7.47 -2.95
N THR A 98 -0.57 6.97 -2.01
CA THR A 98 0.85 7.30 -1.91
C THR A 98 1.63 6.90 -3.16
N HIS A 99 1.38 5.72 -3.71
CA HIS A 99 2.05 5.24 -4.94
C HIS A 99 1.72 6.13 -6.14
N TYR A 100 0.47 6.53 -6.30
CA TYR A 100 0.08 7.44 -7.37
C TYR A 100 0.76 8.80 -7.24
N LYS A 101 0.77 9.38 -6.03
CA LYS A 101 1.44 10.65 -5.78
C LYS A 101 2.93 10.59 -6.10
N PHE A 102 3.59 9.49 -5.76
CA PHE A 102 4.99 9.27 -6.09
C PHE A 102 5.19 9.25 -7.62
N LEU A 103 4.35 8.53 -8.34
CA LEU A 103 4.43 8.46 -9.80
C LEU A 103 4.24 9.83 -10.46
N VAL A 104 3.27 10.60 -9.98
CA VAL A 104 3.02 11.98 -10.46
C VAL A 104 4.26 12.84 -10.26
N GLU A 105 4.84 12.84 -9.08
CA GLU A 105 6.04 13.62 -8.78
C GLU A 105 7.22 13.18 -9.65
N TYR A 106 7.43 11.88 -9.78
CA TYR A 106 8.48 11.32 -10.64
C TYR A 106 8.33 11.79 -12.09
N GLU A 107 7.11 11.74 -12.64
CA GLU A 107 6.86 12.16 -14.02
C GLU A 107 7.02 13.66 -14.20
N LYS A 108 6.54 14.47 -13.27
CA LYS A 108 6.73 15.92 -13.31
C LYS A 108 8.21 16.29 -13.27
N ASN A 109 8.99 15.63 -12.44
CA ASN A 109 10.44 15.88 -12.35
C ASN A 109 11.19 15.48 -13.61
N ARG A 110 10.61 14.63 -14.44
CA ARG A 110 11.14 14.28 -15.77
C ARG A 110 10.64 15.19 -16.89
N GLY A 111 9.87 16.22 -16.57
CA GLY A 111 9.30 17.14 -17.55
C GLY A 111 7.96 16.69 -18.14
N ASN A 112 7.38 15.60 -17.67
CA ASN A 112 6.06 15.16 -18.10
C ASN A 112 4.97 15.80 -17.23
N GLU A 113 4.40 16.90 -17.70
CA GLU A 113 3.36 17.64 -16.97
C GLU A 113 1.97 17.55 -17.61
N ASN A 114 1.87 17.01 -18.82
CA ASN A 114 0.64 16.99 -19.62
C ASN A 114 -0.01 15.60 -19.66
N PHE A 115 0.03 14.87 -18.57
CA PHE A 115 -0.59 13.56 -18.48
C PHE A 115 -2.06 13.65 -18.09
N LYS A 116 -2.86 12.71 -18.60
CA LYS A 116 -4.20 12.43 -18.11
C LYS A 116 -4.10 11.50 -16.91
N THR A 117 -5.06 11.60 -15.98
CA THR A 117 -5.16 10.68 -14.84
C THR A 117 -6.44 9.85 -14.92
N ILE A 118 -6.32 8.56 -14.57
CA ILE A 118 -7.47 7.66 -14.42
C ILE A 118 -7.31 6.94 -13.08
N PHE A 119 -8.37 6.99 -12.27
CA PHE A 119 -8.41 6.28 -10.98
C PHE A 119 -9.29 5.04 -11.11
N ILE A 120 -8.71 3.89 -10.78
CA ILE A 120 -9.40 2.60 -10.83
C ILE A 120 -9.14 1.87 -9.51
N GLU A 121 -10.19 1.62 -8.75
CA GLU A 121 -10.12 0.89 -7.48
C GLU A 121 -10.13 -0.63 -7.73
N ASN A 122 -9.33 -1.08 -8.68
CA ASN A 122 -9.15 -2.48 -9.04
C ASN A 122 -7.80 -2.65 -9.73
N TYR A 123 -6.88 -3.35 -9.09
CA TYR A 123 -5.53 -3.54 -9.61
C TYR A 123 -5.47 -4.39 -10.87
N GLU A 124 -6.31 -5.42 -10.97
CA GLU A 124 -6.34 -6.28 -12.16
C GLU A 124 -6.78 -5.49 -13.40
N VAL A 125 -7.84 -4.70 -13.28
CA VAL A 125 -8.31 -3.83 -14.36
C VAL A 125 -7.27 -2.78 -14.71
N MET A 126 -6.63 -2.18 -13.71
CA MET A 126 -5.56 -1.19 -13.92
C MET A 126 -4.41 -1.80 -14.74
N LEU A 127 -3.94 -2.98 -14.39
CA LEU A 127 -2.87 -3.69 -15.10
C LEU A 127 -3.29 -4.05 -16.53
N GLY A 128 -4.53 -4.46 -16.74
CA GLY A 128 -5.09 -4.70 -18.07
C GLY A 128 -5.09 -3.44 -18.95
N CYS A 129 -5.45 -2.30 -18.37
CA CYS A 129 -5.40 -1.01 -19.07
C CYS A 129 -3.97 -0.66 -19.49
N VAL A 130 -3.00 -0.83 -18.59
CA VAL A 130 -1.58 -0.58 -18.91
C VAL A 130 -1.12 -1.51 -20.04
N LYS A 131 -1.43 -2.80 -19.95
CA LYS A 131 -1.09 -3.77 -20.99
C LYS A 131 -1.63 -3.36 -22.35
N ASN A 132 -2.81 -2.78 -22.41
CA ASN A 132 -3.45 -2.32 -23.65
C ASN A 132 -2.92 -0.98 -24.16
N GLY A 133 -1.90 -0.40 -23.56
CA GLY A 133 -1.28 0.84 -24.02
C GLY A 133 -2.00 2.10 -23.57
N MET A 134 -2.81 2.03 -22.53
CA MET A 134 -3.57 3.19 -22.05
C MET A 134 -2.78 4.12 -21.14
N GLY A 135 -1.63 3.69 -20.65
CA GLY A 135 -0.80 4.50 -19.77
C GLY A 135 0.13 3.67 -18.91
N LYS A 136 0.54 4.23 -17.78
CA LYS A 136 1.45 3.58 -16.83
C LYS A 136 0.94 3.72 -15.38
N ALA A 137 1.48 2.86 -14.51
CA ALA A 137 1.13 2.83 -13.10
C ALA A 137 2.36 2.51 -12.24
N TYR A 138 2.23 2.66 -10.93
CA TYR A 138 3.30 2.37 -9.97
C TYR A 138 2.75 1.44 -8.88
N LEU A 139 3.22 0.20 -8.88
CA LEU A 139 2.65 -0.89 -8.09
C LEU A 139 3.73 -1.81 -7.51
N SER A 140 3.36 -2.53 -6.46
CA SER A 140 4.18 -3.62 -5.93
C SER A 140 4.26 -4.77 -6.94
N LYS A 141 5.46 -5.35 -7.06
CA LYS A 141 5.70 -6.54 -7.90
C LYS A 141 4.79 -7.71 -7.48
N ARG A 142 4.47 -7.85 -6.21
CA ARG A 142 3.57 -8.91 -5.74
C ARG A 142 2.16 -8.77 -6.32
N ILE A 143 1.64 -7.55 -6.46
CA ILE A 143 0.35 -7.29 -7.10
C ILE A 143 0.44 -7.65 -8.58
N ILE A 144 1.51 -7.23 -9.25
CA ILE A 144 1.75 -7.52 -10.66
C ILE A 144 1.81 -9.03 -10.89
N ASP A 145 2.56 -9.75 -10.08
CA ASP A 145 2.69 -11.21 -10.13
C ASP A 145 1.37 -11.92 -9.83
N LYS A 146 0.64 -11.44 -8.82
CA LYS A 146 -0.65 -12.01 -8.41
C LYS A 146 -1.64 -12.10 -9.57
N TYR A 147 -1.67 -11.08 -10.42
CA TYR A 147 -2.57 -11.02 -11.57
C TYR A 147 -1.93 -11.49 -12.88
N GLY A 148 -0.70 -12.00 -12.83
CA GLY A 148 -0.06 -12.65 -13.98
C GLY A 148 0.47 -11.70 -15.06
N TYR A 149 0.78 -10.46 -14.72
CA TYR A 149 1.21 -9.46 -15.69
C TYR A 149 2.73 -9.26 -15.78
N SER A 150 3.53 -9.93 -14.96
CA SER A 150 4.98 -9.67 -14.87
C SER A 150 5.73 -9.86 -16.19
N ASN A 151 5.29 -10.79 -17.01
CA ASN A 151 5.92 -11.06 -18.33
C ASN A 151 5.30 -10.26 -19.47
N ASN A 152 4.22 -9.53 -19.22
CA ASN A 152 3.46 -8.81 -20.26
C ASN A 152 3.67 -7.30 -20.24
N LEU A 153 4.43 -6.81 -19.26
CA LEU A 153 4.68 -5.39 -19.04
C LEU A 153 6.19 -5.14 -18.90
N ILE A 154 6.58 -3.90 -19.12
CA ILE A 154 7.92 -3.43 -18.76
C ILE A 154 7.88 -2.95 -17.33
N LEU A 155 8.71 -3.55 -16.48
CA LEU A 155 8.83 -3.20 -15.07
C LEU A 155 10.12 -2.43 -14.85
N THR A 156 10.02 -1.20 -14.36
CA THR A 156 11.17 -0.36 -14.06
C THR A 156 11.19 0.02 -12.59
N LYS A 157 12.27 -0.32 -11.90
CA LYS A 157 12.45 0.10 -10.53
C LYS A 157 12.82 1.57 -10.49
N LEU A 158 12.04 2.35 -9.75
CA LEU A 158 12.31 3.78 -9.58
C LEU A 158 13.10 4.01 -8.28
N PRO A 159 13.97 5.05 -8.26
CA PRO A 159 14.71 5.38 -7.04
C PRO A 159 13.76 5.93 -5.98
N ASN A 160 13.42 5.09 -5.01
CA ASN A 160 12.66 5.50 -3.84
C ASN A 160 12.92 4.53 -2.69
N GLU A 161 12.54 4.94 -1.49
CA GLU A 161 12.62 4.15 -0.27
C GLU A 161 11.25 4.04 0.42
N LEU A 162 10.16 4.02 -0.36
CA LEU A 162 8.84 3.82 0.20
C LEU A 162 8.75 2.44 0.84
N LYS A 163 8.43 2.43 2.12
CA LYS A 163 8.18 1.22 2.91
C LYS A 163 6.77 1.28 3.49
N THR A 164 6.26 0.14 3.86
CA THR A 164 5.08 0.05 4.69
C THR A 164 5.50 -0.06 6.15
N PHE A 165 4.85 0.72 6.99
CA PHE A 165 5.08 0.72 8.44
C PHE A 165 3.83 0.24 9.17
N LEU A 166 4.05 -0.64 10.15
CA LEU A 166 3.03 -0.99 11.14
C LEU A 166 3.21 -0.05 12.32
N ILE A 167 2.17 0.70 12.63
CA ILE A 167 2.21 1.78 13.62
C ILE A 167 1.13 1.63 14.68
N CYS A 168 1.36 2.27 15.81
CA CYS A 168 0.35 2.51 16.85
C CYS A 168 0.58 3.89 17.49
N ARG A 169 -0.34 4.32 18.36
CA ARG A 169 -0.09 5.51 19.17
C ARG A 169 0.91 5.19 20.29
N LYS A 170 1.74 6.18 20.63
CA LYS A 170 2.69 6.06 21.76
C LYS A 170 2.01 5.89 23.12
N ASP A 171 0.81 6.46 23.25
CA ASP A 171 0.01 6.42 24.48
C ASP A 171 -1.07 5.33 24.48
N TYR A 172 -1.08 4.49 23.44
CA TYR A 172 -2.04 3.39 23.32
C TYR A 172 -1.37 2.21 22.59
N ILE A 173 -0.48 1.54 23.30
CA ILE A 173 0.32 0.45 22.76
C ILE A 173 -0.40 -0.87 22.97
N PRO A 174 -0.67 -1.68 21.92
CA PRO A 174 -1.33 -2.98 22.08
C PRO A 174 -0.54 -3.94 22.99
N ILE A 175 -1.24 -4.76 23.74
CA ILE A 175 -0.63 -5.78 24.62
C ILE A 175 0.27 -6.72 23.80
N ILE A 176 -0.12 -7.00 22.55
CA ILE A 176 0.64 -7.90 21.65
C ILE A 176 1.78 -7.18 20.90
N SER A 177 2.17 -5.99 21.33
CA SER A 177 3.17 -5.16 20.62
C SER A 177 4.50 -5.89 20.39
N GLU A 178 4.98 -6.69 21.32
CA GLU A 178 6.22 -7.45 21.16
C GLU A 178 6.14 -8.48 20.03
N TYR A 179 4.98 -9.09 19.85
CA TYR A 179 4.73 -9.96 18.70
C TYR A 179 4.69 -9.15 17.39
N LEU A 180 3.99 -8.01 17.40
CA LEU A 180 3.84 -7.15 16.23
C LEU A 180 5.20 -6.61 15.74
N LYS A 181 6.12 -6.33 16.64
CA LYS A 181 7.49 -5.89 16.29
C LYS A 181 8.31 -6.95 15.55
N ARG A 182 7.94 -8.21 15.67
CA ARG A 182 8.72 -9.34 15.16
C ARG A 182 8.03 -10.11 14.04
N VAL A 183 6.75 -9.84 13.79
CA VAL A 183 6.00 -10.57 12.76
C VAL A 183 6.60 -10.30 11.38
N LYS A 184 6.75 -11.37 10.60
CA LYS A 184 7.24 -11.31 9.21
C LYS A 184 6.10 -11.60 8.25
N LEU A 185 5.92 -10.70 7.28
CA LEU A 185 4.84 -10.76 6.29
C LEU A 185 5.45 -10.67 4.90
N HIS A 186 5.52 -11.80 4.25
CA HIS A 186 6.08 -11.94 2.89
C HIS A 186 5.01 -12.33 1.88
#